data_4cf1cf8917883718d4593603201df331
#
_entry.id   4cf1cf8917883718d4593603201df331
#
_cell.length_a   1.000
_cell.length_b   1.000
_cell.length_c   1.000
_cell.angle_alpha   90.00
_cell.angle_beta   90.00
_cell.angle_gamma   90.00
#
_symmetry.space_group_name_H-M   'P 1'
#
loop_
_entity.id
_entity.type
_entity.pdbx_description
1 polymer ?
#
loop_
_entity_poly.entity_id
_entity_poly.type
_entity_poly.pdbx_seq_one_letter_code
_entity_poly.pdbx_strand_id
1 'polypeptide(L)'
;MFGRVTGRVPERTTWPLVWGGSRRYAPDRWKQRDRDFERRDFSYEDAVQFLQASLRKGPGVIRGSAKDVVQGSMPKEELDFVAKYLTGLRKEGRPLRGLHIGDFVGLSLAHLTDAARNVHAGSVVMSIDPNAPHRGMDNPKDLVTGLMARYDLLDNWLPLTGFTLERTGIADISNRNAGTTKFASYYGFGAAHVLANLAKVGTRFDFALIDGNHNSGYLRREIDRLSRLIRPGGLLFLDDLDEHWSGVTEVFDGLDHRRFQRLARGGRAGVVRVLREKGPGQTP
;
A
#
# COMPACT_ATOMS: atom_id res chain seq x y z
N MET A 1 24.51 50.84 -9.75
CA MET A 1 23.36 51.37 -8.99
C MET A 1 22.36 50.22 -8.82
N PHE A 2 22.41 49.48 -7.72
CA PHE A 2 21.48 48.40 -7.45
C PHE A 2 20.46 48.86 -6.41
N GLY A 3 19.22 49.06 -6.83
CA GLY A 3 18.13 49.45 -5.95
C GLY A 3 17.72 48.27 -5.04
N ARG A 4 17.74 48.47 -3.73
CA ARG A 4 17.17 47.58 -2.74
C ARG A 4 15.65 47.59 -2.88
N VAL A 5 15.08 46.45 -3.24
CA VAL A 5 13.64 46.21 -3.14
C VAL A 5 13.34 45.78 -1.71
N THR A 6 12.81 46.70 -0.91
CA THR A 6 12.26 46.38 0.41
C THR A 6 10.85 45.85 0.23
N GLY A 7 10.73 44.53 0.04
CA GLY A 7 9.45 43.85 0.09
C GLY A 7 8.97 43.76 1.54
N ARG A 8 7.91 44.49 1.89
CA ARG A 8 7.15 44.23 3.12
C ARG A 8 6.57 42.82 3.05
N VAL A 9 6.94 41.99 4.01
CA VAL A 9 6.27 40.70 4.29
C VAL A 9 4.82 41.04 4.65
N PRO A 10 3.80 40.50 3.96
CA PRO A 10 2.44 40.74 4.36
C PRO A 10 2.22 40.16 5.76
N GLU A 11 1.60 40.98 6.62
CA GLU A 11 1.15 40.57 7.93
C GLU A 11 0.37 39.26 7.83
N ARG A 12 0.65 38.33 8.73
CA ARG A 12 -0.07 37.07 8.89
C ARG A 12 -1.57 37.37 8.94
N THR A 13 -2.28 37.05 7.88
CA THR A 13 -3.74 36.95 7.90
C THR A 13 -4.06 35.81 8.87
N THR A 14 -4.32 36.14 10.12
CA THR A 14 -4.98 35.25 11.05
C THR A 14 -6.37 35.01 10.50
N TRP A 15 -6.57 33.84 9.92
CA TRP A 15 -7.90 33.36 9.59
C TRP A 15 -8.67 33.30 10.92
N PRO A 16 -9.77 34.02 11.09
CA PRO A 16 -10.61 33.81 12.25
C PRO A 16 -11.16 32.39 12.15
N LEU A 17 -10.69 31.50 13.01
CA LEU A 17 -11.38 30.26 13.31
C LEU A 17 -12.73 30.65 13.89
N VAL A 18 -13.72 30.82 13.02
CA VAL A 18 -15.12 31.00 13.43
C VAL A 18 -15.59 29.64 13.91
N TRP A 19 -15.27 29.31 15.15
CA TRP A 19 -15.94 28.27 15.88
C TRP A 19 -17.32 28.77 16.24
N GLY A 20 -18.28 28.64 15.34
CA GLY A 20 -19.68 28.84 15.62
C GLY A 20 -20.15 27.80 16.66
N GLY A 21 -20.47 28.25 17.84
CA GLY A 21 -21.12 27.48 18.88
C GLY A 21 -20.15 27.02 19.98
N SER A 22 -20.25 27.72 21.12
CA SER A 22 -19.66 27.34 22.39
C SER A 22 -20.33 26.08 22.98
N ARG A 23 -20.19 24.94 22.32
CA ARG A 23 -20.33 23.66 23.01
C ARG A 23 -19.05 23.44 23.75
N ARG A 24 -19.06 23.63 25.07
CA ARG A 24 -17.97 23.24 25.95
C ARG A 24 -17.57 21.81 25.55
N TYR A 25 -16.37 21.67 25.01
CA TYR A 25 -15.77 20.37 24.78
C TYR A 25 -15.66 19.70 26.14
N ALA A 26 -16.51 18.72 26.42
CA ALA A 26 -16.42 17.95 27.64
C ALA A 26 -15.31 16.90 27.44
N PRO A 27 -14.16 17.04 28.12
CA PRO A 27 -13.04 16.10 27.97
C PRO A 27 -13.42 14.66 28.31
N ASP A 28 -14.45 14.49 29.12
CA ASP A 28 -14.91 13.18 29.59
C ASP A 28 -15.64 12.35 28.52
N ARG A 29 -16.20 12.98 27.47
CA ARG A 29 -16.82 12.24 26.36
C ARG A 29 -15.79 11.52 25.49
N TRP A 30 -14.56 12.01 25.40
CA TRP A 30 -13.49 11.32 24.67
C TRP A 30 -12.95 10.12 25.45
N LYS A 31 -12.81 10.27 26.78
CA LYS A 31 -12.37 9.17 27.64
C LYS A 31 -13.39 8.03 27.73
N GLN A 32 -14.67 8.32 27.51
CA GLN A 32 -15.71 7.29 27.50
C GLN A 32 -15.80 6.55 26.19
N ARG A 33 -15.49 7.21 25.06
CA ARG A 33 -15.34 6.54 23.74
C ARG A 33 -14.16 5.57 23.69
N ASP A 34 -13.06 5.88 24.36
CA ASP A 34 -11.87 5.01 24.39
C ASP A 34 -12.10 3.72 25.19
N ARG A 35 -13.14 3.64 26.05
CA ARG A 35 -13.42 2.45 26.85
C ARG A 35 -14.36 1.45 26.18
N ASP A 36 -15.16 1.91 25.21
CA ASP A 36 -16.16 1.08 24.53
C ASP A 36 -15.71 0.66 23.13
N PHE A 37 -14.50 1.05 22.71
CA PHE A 37 -13.94 0.61 21.45
C PHE A 37 -13.27 -0.75 21.66
N GLU A 38 -14.06 -1.81 21.64
CA GLU A 38 -13.50 -3.15 21.47
C GLU A 38 -12.75 -3.19 20.13
N ARG A 39 -11.45 -3.43 20.22
CA ARG A 39 -10.61 -3.64 19.06
C ARG A 39 -11.24 -4.70 18.17
N ARG A 40 -11.53 -4.35 16.93
CA ARG A 40 -12.09 -5.29 15.96
C ARG A 40 -10.96 -5.94 15.20
N ASP A 41 -10.82 -7.25 15.33
CA ASP A 41 -9.91 -8.04 14.52
C ASP A 41 -10.42 -8.14 13.09
N PHE A 42 -9.49 -8.19 12.12
CA PHE A 42 -9.85 -8.31 10.72
C PHE A 42 -10.55 -9.64 10.43
N SER A 43 -11.66 -9.58 9.71
CA SER A 43 -12.36 -10.73 9.12
C SER A 43 -12.52 -10.52 7.63
N TYR A 44 -12.00 -11.43 6.83
CA TYR A 44 -12.08 -11.34 5.37
C TYR A 44 -13.52 -11.31 4.88
N GLU A 45 -14.38 -12.19 5.39
CA GLU A 45 -15.78 -12.31 5.00
C GLU A 45 -16.58 -11.05 5.36
N ASP A 46 -16.35 -10.49 6.56
CA ASP A 46 -16.98 -9.24 6.99
C ASP A 46 -16.46 -8.06 6.17
N ALA A 47 -15.17 -8.03 5.83
CA ALA A 47 -14.58 -7.01 4.97
C ALA A 47 -15.17 -7.03 3.56
N VAL A 48 -15.34 -8.19 2.96
CA VAL A 48 -16.01 -8.37 1.66
C VAL A 48 -17.45 -7.88 1.71
N GLN A 49 -18.20 -8.26 2.75
CA GLN A 49 -19.59 -7.81 2.93
C GLN A 49 -19.67 -6.29 3.09
N PHE A 50 -18.78 -5.69 3.88
CA PHE A 50 -18.70 -4.25 4.06
C PHE A 50 -18.43 -3.52 2.73
N LEU A 51 -17.43 -3.97 1.96
CA LEU A 51 -17.09 -3.39 0.67
C LEU A 51 -18.25 -3.52 -0.33
N GLN A 52 -18.89 -4.69 -0.40
CA GLN A 52 -20.06 -4.90 -1.23
C GLN A 52 -21.23 -4.00 -0.87
N ALA A 53 -21.48 -3.79 0.43
CA ALA A 53 -22.53 -2.89 0.91
C ALA A 53 -22.17 -1.40 0.62
N SER A 54 -20.90 -1.04 0.69
CA SER A 54 -20.41 0.30 0.39
C SER A 54 -20.55 0.64 -1.09
N LEU A 55 -20.29 -0.32 -1.97
CA LEU A 55 -20.48 -0.18 -3.41
C LEU A 55 -21.95 0.08 -3.81
N ARG A 56 -22.90 -0.44 -3.04
CA ARG A 56 -24.35 -0.28 -3.30
C ARG A 56 -24.93 1.03 -2.79
N LYS A 57 -24.28 1.70 -1.85
CA LYS A 57 -24.84 2.87 -1.13
C LYS A 57 -24.21 4.21 -1.54
N GLY A 58 -23.17 4.22 -2.34
CA GLY A 58 -22.47 5.44 -2.71
C GLY A 58 -23.32 6.38 -3.58
N PRO A 59 -23.24 7.70 -3.39
CA PRO A 59 -23.94 8.68 -4.24
C PRO A 59 -23.36 8.76 -5.65
N GLY A 60 -22.22 8.20 -5.91
CA GLY A 60 -21.62 8.03 -7.24
C GLY A 60 -22.05 6.73 -7.89
N VAL A 61 -22.15 6.71 -9.20
CA VAL A 61 -22.38 5.50 -9.97
C VAL A 61 -21.13 4.61 -9.86
N ILE A 62 -20.99 3.90 -8.75
CA ILE A 62 -20.01 2.85 -8.64
C ILE A 62 -20.51 1.71 -9.53
N ARG A 63 -19.99 1.65 -10.74
CA ARG A 63 -20.32 0.60 -11.71
C ARG A 63 -19.68 -0.75 -11.35
N GLY A 64 -18.80 -0.76 -10.36
CA GLY A 64 -18.18 -1.98 -9.83
C GLY A 64 -19.24 -2.93 -9.25
N SER A 65 -19.12 -4.20 -9.54
CA SER A 65 -19.97 -5.24 -8.96
C SER A 65 -19.33 -5.82 -7.70
N ALA A 66 -20.16 -6.40 -6.83
CA ALA A 66 -19.68 -7.19 -5.69
C ALA A 66 -18.68 -8.31 -6.13
N LYS A 67 -18.86 -8.81 -7.34
CA LYS A 67 -17.98 -9.80 -7.97
C LYS A 67 -16.59 -9.21 -8.27
N ASP A 68 -16.53 -7.93 -8.72
CA ASP A 68 -15.27 -7.27 -9.02
C ASP A 68 -14.40 -7.08 -7.78
N VAL A 69 -14.99 -6.84 -6.60
CA VAL A 69 -14.28 -6.75 -5.33
C VAL A 69 -13.52 -8.04 -5.03
N VAL A 70 -14.21 -9.17 -5.11
CA VAL A 70 -13.61 -10.48 -4.80
C VAL A 70 -12.61 -10.91 -5.87
N GLN A 71 -12.97 -10.77 -7.15
CA GLN A 71 -12.10 -11.18 -8.26
C GLN A 71 -10.87 -10.28 -8.47
N GLY A 72 -10.93 -9.06 -8.04
CA GLY A 72 -9.81 -8.10 -8.13
C GLY A 72 -8.94 -8.07 -6.89
N SER A 73 -9.21 -8.91 -5.89
CA SER A 73 -8.47 -8.94 -4.63
C SER A 73 -7.78 -10.29 -4.46
N MET A 74 -6.73 -10.29 -3.66
CA MET A 74 -6.06 -11.52 -3.23
C MET A 74 -7.03 -12.41 -2.43
N PRO A 75 -7.17 -13.71 -2.75
CA PRO A 75 -7.99 -14.64 -2.00
C PRO A 75 -7.56 -14.80 -0.55
N LYS A 76 -8.51 -15.17 0.31
CA LYS A 76 -8.25 -15.32 1.75
C LYS A 76 -7.11 -16.28 2.05
N GLU A 77 -7.08 -17.43 1.39
CA GLU A 77 -6.08 -18.47 1.59
C GLU A 77 -4.67 -17.98 1.29
N GLU A 78 -4.53 -17.11 0.30
CA GLU A 78 -3.26 -16.48 -0.07
C GLU A 78 -2.87 -15.38 0.92
N LEU A 79 -3.83 -14.60 1.40
CA LEU A 79 -3.61 -13.62 2.46
C LEU A 79 -3.18 -14.29 3.77
N ASP A 80 -3.83 -15.38 4.16
CA ASP A 80 -3.47 -16.17 5.34
C ASP A 80 -2.05 -16.78 5.17
N PHE A 81 -1.73 -17.24 3.96
CA PHE A 81 -0.40 -17.74 3.62
C PHE A 81 0.67 -16.64 3.81
N VAL A 82 0.44 -15.44 3.31
CA VAL A 82 1.35 -14.29 3.46
C VAL A 82 1.47 -13.88 4.94
N ALA A 83 0.35 -13.76 5.65
CA ALA A 83 0.32 -13.38 7.07
C ALA A 83 1.12 -14.34 7.96
N LYS A 84 1.11 -15.63 7.65
CA LYS A 84 1.94 -16.64 8.35
C LYS A 84 3.43 -16.30 8.34
N TYR A 85 3.94 -15.75 7.23
CA TYR A 85 5.34 -15.34 7.15
C TYR A 85 5.63 -14.07 7.95
N LEU A 86 4.65 -13.15 8.07
CA LEU A 86 4.80 -11.96 8.92
C LEU A 86 4.94 -12.33 10.39
N THR A 87 4.20 -13.33 10.86
CA THR A 87 4.34 -13.81 12.25
C THR A 87 5.75 -14.35 12.55
N GLY A 88 6.44 -14.86 11.53
CA GLY A 88 7.84 -15.28 11.63
C GLY A 88 8.83 -14.15 11.92
N LEU A 89 8.47 -12.89 11.63
CA LEU A 89 9.26 -11.70 11.94
C LEU A 89 9.12 -11.25 13.40
N ARG A 90 8.23 -11.87 14.19
CA ARG A 90 7.93 -11.52 15.60
C ARG A 90 9.16 -11.63 16.53
N LYS A 91 10.17 -12.38 16.14
CA LYS A 91 11.34 -12.66 16.97
C LYS A 91 12.15 -11.43 17.40
N GLU A 92 11.93 -10.29 16.74
CA GLU A 92 12.70 -9.08 17.02
C GLU A 92 12.09 -8.17 18.11
N GLY A 93 10.86 -8.44 18.57
CA GLY A 93 10.19 -7.69 19.65
C GLY A 93 9.96 -6.19 19.37
N ARG A 94 10.06 -5.76 18.11
CA ARG A 94 9.92 -4.36 17.68
C ARG A 94 8.78 -4.20 16.66
N PRO A 95 8.26 -2.96 16.51
CA PRO A 95 7.28 -2.65 15.49
C PRO A 95 7.78 -3.01 14.09
N LEU A 96 6.92 -3.61 13.27
CA LEU A 96 7.17 -3.85 11.86
C LEU A 96 6.88 -2.60 11.04
N ARG A 97 7.66 -2.38 10.01
CA ARG A 97 7.42 -1.40 8.96
C ARG A 97 7.15 -2.15 7.67
N GLY A 98 5.91 -2.09 7.21
CA GLY A 98 5.48 -2.71 5.96
C GLY A 98 5.32 -1.72 4.83
N LEU A 99 5.39 -2.22 3.60
CA LEU A 99 4.99 -1.50 2.41
C LEU A 99 3.99 -2.35 1.61
N HIS A 100 2.93 -1.73 1.14
CA HIS A 100 1.93 -2.32 0.26
C HIS A 100 1.87 -1.52 -1.03
N ILE A 101 1.90 -2.18 -2.17
CA ILE A 101 1.87 -1.55 -3.49
C ILE A 101 0.66 -2.06 -4.24
N GLY A 102 -0.27 -1.14 -4.58
CA GLY A 102 -1.53 -1.46 -5.23
C GLY A 102 -2.64 -1.77 -4.20
N ASP A 103 -3.39 -0.73 -3.80
CA ASP A 103 -4.37 -0.90 -2.72
C ASP A 103 -5.70 -1.46 -3.22
N PHE A 104 -6.08 -1.17 -4.47
CA PHE A 104 -7.38 -1.47 -5.03
C PHE A 104 -8.54 -1.06 -4.08
N VAL A 105 -9.22 -2.01 -3.43
CA VAL A 105 -10.27 -1.77 -2.42
C VAL A 105 -9.80 -1.99 -0.99
N GLY A 106 -8.53 -2.36 -0.80
CA GLY A 106 -7.85 -2.45 0.49
C GLY A 106 -7.95 -3.78 1.22
N LEU A 107 -8.49 -4.86 0.62
CA LEU A 107 -8.60 -6.16 1.32
C LEU A 107 -7.25 -6.71 1.76
N SER A 108 -6.28 -6.80 0.85
CA SER A 108 -4.92 -7.27 1.14
C SER A 108 -4.21 -6.32 2.11
N LEU A 109 -4.35 -5.01 1.90
CA LEU A 109 -3.78 -3.99 2.78
C LEU A 109 -4.31 -4.11 4.22
N ALA A 110 -5.63 -4.19 4.41
CA ALA A 110 -6.23 -4.30 5.74
C ALA A 110 -5.81 -5.59 6.45
N HIS A 111 -5.82 -6.72 5.74
CA HIS A 111 -5.37 -8.01 6.28
C HIS A 111 -3.91 -7.97 6.74
N LEU A 112 -3.01 -7.46 5.89
CA LEU A 112 -1.59 -7.36 6.23
C LEU A 112 -1.31 -6.34 7.33
N THR A 113 -2.05 -5.24 7.37
CA THR A 113 -1.92 -4.24 8.43
C THR A 113 -2.36 -4.82 9.77
N ASP A 114 -3.47 -5.56 9.80
CA ASP A 114 -3.92 -6.26 11.00
C ASP A 114 -2.92 -7.35 11.44
N ALA A 115 -2.43 -8.17 10.50
CA ALA A 115 -1.40 -9.16 10.80
C ALA A 115 -0.12 -8.52 11.35
N ALA A 116 0.34 -7.40 10.81
CA ALA A 116 1.50 -6.66 11.32
C ALA A 116 1.24 -6.07 12.70
N ARG A 117 0.03 -5.50 12.95
CA ARG A 117 -0.42 -5.00 14.24
C ARG A 117 -0.47 -6.13 15.28
N ASN A 118 -0.86 -7.33 14.89
CA ASN A 118 -0.87 -8.52 15.76
C ASN A 118 0.54 -9.00 16.11
N VAL A 119 1.54 -8.73 15.28
CA VAL A 119 2.97 -8.93 15.65
C VAL A 119 3.39 -7.92 16.70
N HIS A 120 3.06 -6.63 16.50
CA HIS A 120 3.36 -5.55 17.43
C HIS A 120 2.40 -4.38 17.19
N ALA A 121 1.74 -3.89 18.24
CA ALA A 121 0.71 -2.84 18.15
C ALA A 121 1.19 -1.53 17.47
N GLY A 122 2.45 -1.18 17.61
CA GLY A 122 3.06 -0.02 16.95
C GLY A 122 3.55 -0.26 15.51
N SER A 123 3.20 -1.40 14.90
CA SER A 123 3.55 -1.66 13.49
C SER A 123 2.78 -0.73 12.56
N VAL A 124 3.42 -0.31 11.47
CA VAL A 124 2.83 0.59 10.45
C VAL A 124 3.06 0.01 9.07
N VAL A 125 2.01 0.00 8.26
CA VAL A 125 2.08 -0.32 6.83
C VAL A 125 1.88 0.96 6.02
N MET A 126 2.89 1.32 5.24
CA MET A 126 2.73 2.34 4.20
C MET A 126 2.09 1.71 2.98
N SER A 127 1.19 2.41 2.30
CA SER A 127 0.69 1.95 1.01
C SER A 127 0.98 2.95 -0.10
N ILE A 128 1.26 2.44 -1.29
CA ILE A 128 1.46 3.24 -2.50
C ILE A 128 0.42 2.82 -3.53
N ASP A 129 -0.48 3.74 -3.86
CA ASP A 129 -1.47 3.55 -4.91
C ASP A 129 -1.69 4.87 -5.65
N PRO A 130 -1.83 4.87 -6.98
CA PRO A 130 -2.14 6.08 -7.74
C PRO A 130 -3.55 6.60 -7.48
N ASN A 131 -4.40 5.83 -6.80
CA ASN A 131 -5.83 6.11 -6.61
C ASN A 131 -6.55 6.36 -7.93
N ALA A 132 -6.19 5.57 -8.94
CA ALA A 132 -6.79 5.68 -10.26
C ALA A 132 -8.20 5.07 -10.28
N PRO A 133 -9.14 5.64 -11.05
CA PRO A 133 -10.40 4.98 -11.32
C PRO A 133 -10.17 3.57 -11.85
N HIS A 134 -10.75 2.58 -11.20
CA HIS A 134 -10.53 1.18 -11.53
C HIS A 134 -11.80 0.35 -11.35
N ARG A 135 -12.09 -0.55 -12.30
CA ARG A 135 -13.27 -1.44 -12.29
C ARG A 135 -14.59 -0.71 -12.00
N GLY A 136 -14.74 0.52 -12.52
CA GLY A 136 -15.94 1.36 -12.35
C GLY A 136 -15.99 2.14 -11.03
N MET A 137 -14.95 2.11 -10.22
CA MET A 137 -14.80 2.94 -9.03
C MET A 137 -14.01 4.21 -9.39
N ASP A 138 -14.60 5.38 -9.13
CA ASP A 138 -13.93 6.66 -9.43
C ASP A 138 -12.91 7.03 -8.38
N ASN A 139 -13.12 6.65 -7.12
CA ASN A 139 -12.24 6.92 -5.99
C ASN A 139 -12.10 5.69 -5.08
N PRO A 140 -11.31 4.67 -5.47
CA PRO A 140 -11.14 3.46 -4.66
C PRO A 140 -10.58 3.74 -3.26
N LYS A 141 -9.83 4.82 -3.07
CA LYS A 141 -9.26 5.20 -1.76
C LYS A 141 -10.31 5.45 -0.67
N ASP A 142 -11.52 5.89 -1.04
CA ASP A 142 -12.59 6.06 -0.06
C ASP A 142 -13.03 4.71 0.53
N LEU A 143 -13.06 3.65 -0.31
CA LEU A 143 -13.33 2.28 0.15
C LEU A 143 -12.22 1.78 1.05
N VAL A 144 -10.96 1.99 0.67
CA VAL A 144 -9.79 1.64 1.48
C VAL A 144 -9.87 2.33 2.84
N THR A 145 -10.10 3.65 2.87
CA THR A 145 -10.20 4.41 4.11
C THR A 145 -11.33 3.91 4.99
N GLY A 146 -12.51 3.64 4.41
CA GLY A 146 -13.65 3.08 5.13
C GLY A 146 -13.35 1.69 5.71
N LEU A 147 -12.65 0.85 4.96
CA LEU A 147 -12.25 -0.47 5.41
C LEU A 147 -11.24 -0.41 6.56
N MET A 148 -10.21 0.44 6.44
CA MET A 148 -9.21 0.65 7.50
C MET A 148 -9.84 1.18 8.78
N ALA A 149 -10.78 2.13 8.65
CA ALA A 149 -11.54 2.66 9.79
C ALA A 149 -12.41 1.58 10.47
N ARG A 150 -13.03 0.68 9.68
CA ARG A 150 -13.89 -0.39 10.20
C ARG A 150 -13.16 -1.32 11.18
N TYR A 151 -11.86 -1.54 10.94
CA TYR A 151 -11.03 -2.44 11.74
C TYR A 151 -10.04 -1.71 12.66
N ASP A 152 -10.25 -0.40 12.87
CA ASP A 152 -9.39 0.41 13.73
C ASP A 152 -7.90 0.33 13.34
N LEU A 153 -7.65 0.42 12.02
CA LEU A 153 -6.30 0.30 11.43
C LEU A 153 -5.72 1.64 10.96
N LEU A 154 -6.44 2.76 11.14
CA LEU A 154 -5.99 4.06 10.63
C LEU A 154 -4.66 4.50 11.24
N ASP A 155 -4.42 4.21 12.52
CA ASP A 155 -3.15 4.53 13.20
C ASP A 155 -1.99 3.62 12.77
N ASN A 156 -2.31 2.48 12.14
CA ASN A 156 -1.33 1.52 11.64
C ASN A 156 -1.09 1.66 10.13
N TRP A 157 -1.69 2.64 9.47
CA TRP A 157 -1.64 2.82 8.02
C TRP A 157 -1.19 4.22 7.61
N LEU A 158 -0.28 4.30 6.64
CA LEU A 158 0.18 5.56 6.04
C LEU A 158 0.01 5.52 4.52
N PRO A 159 -1.05 6.12 3.96
CA PRO A 159 -1.28 6.16 2.52
C PRO A 159 -0.36 7.16 1.80
N LEU A 160 0.25 6.72 0.71
CA LEU A 160 1.04 7.53 -0.21
C LEU A 160 0.40 7.46 -1.60
N THR A 161 -0.14 8.57 -2.08
CA THR A 161 -0.73 8.63 -3.43
C THR A 161 0.35 8.88 -4.46
N GLY A 162 0.47 7.97 -5.45
CA GLY A 162 1.43 8.09 -6.54
C GLY A 162 1.82 6.74 -7.13
N PHE A 163 2.81 6.78 -8.01
CA PHE A 163 3.41 5.58 -8.60
C PHE A 163 4.70 5.23 -7.87
N THR A 164 5.03 3.96 -7.83
CA THR A 164 6.28 3.48 -7.24
C THR A 164 7.51 3.98 -7.97
N LEU A 165 7.45 3.96 -9.31
CA LEU A 165 8.53 4.37 -10.20
C LEU A 165 8.09 5.50 -11.13
N GLU A 166 9.08 6.20 -11.69
CA GLU A 166 8.88 7.08 -12.81
C GLU A 166 8.36 6.30 -14.02
N ARG A 167 7.31 6.82 -14.64
CA ARG A 167 6.74 6.20 -15.84
C ARG A 167 7.47 6.72 -17.07
N THR A 168 8.06 5.83 -17.81
CA THR A 168 8.81 6.14 -19.01
C THR A 168 8.00 5.96 -20.30
N GLY A 169 6.77 5.42 -20.21
CA GLY A 169 5.91 5.23 -21.37
C GLY A 169 4.57 4.56 -21.04
N ILE A 170 3.75 4.41 -22.08
CA ILE A 170 2.42 3.75 -21.99
C ILE A 170 2.54 2.27 -21.56
N ALA A 171 3.64 1.61 -21.94
CA ALA A 171 3.89 0.22 -21.56
C ALA A 171 4.03 0.01 -20.05
N ASP A 172 4.34 1.08 -19.30
CA ASP A 172 4.40 1.04 -17.82
C ASP A 172 3.00 1.11 -17.18
N ILE A 173 1.94 1.22 -17.98
CA ILE A 173 0.55 1.17 -17.54
C ILE A 173 0.00 -0.17 -17.99
N SER A 174 0.35 -1.24 -17.29
CA SER A 174 -0.19 -2.55 -17.63
C SER A 174 -1.54 -2.77 -16.98
N ASN A 175 -2.56 -2.38 -17.70
CA ASN A 175 -3.84 -3.00 -17.45
C ASN A 175 -4.50 -3.23 -18.82
N ARG A 176 -4.68 -4.47 -19.24
CA ARG A 176 -5.33 -4.83 -20.50
C ARG A 176 -6.73 -4.23 -20.63
N ASN A 177 -7.34 -3.82 -19.52
CA ASN A 177 -8.72 -3.32 -19.45
C ASN A 177 -8.81 -1.80 -19.20
N ALA A 178 -7.75 -1.13 -18.80
CA ALA A 178 -7.75 0.31 -18.70
C ALA A 178 -7.51 0.84 -20.11
N GLY A 179 -8.55 1.40 -20.73
CA GLY A 179 -8.36 2.16 -21.96
C GLY A 179 -7.18 3.10 -21.76
N THR A 180 -6.04 2.73 -22.33
CA THR A 180 -4.70 3.25 -22.07
C THR A 180 -4.60 4.78 -22.14
N THR A 181 -5.48 5.41 -22.92
CA THR A 181 -5.56 6.86 -23.08
C THR A 181 -6.12 7.61 -21.87
N LYS A 182 -7.08 7.04 -21.12
CA LYS A 182 -7.64 7.70 -19.93
C LYS A 182 -6.65 7.73 -18.77
N PHE A 183 -5.87 6.67 -18.58
CA PHE A 183 -4.84 6.63 -17.55
C PHE A 183 -3.68 7.59 -17.81
N ALA A 184 -3.21 7.66 -19.05
CA ALA A 184 -2.14 8.57 -19.41
C ALA A 184 -2.51 10.04 -19.24
N SER A 185 -3.78 10.40 -19.52
CA SER A 185 -4.29 11.78 -19.36
C SER A 185 -4.54 12.17 -17.90
N TYR A 186 -4.89 11.21 -17.04
CA TYR A 186 -5.23 11.47 -15.64
C TYR A 186 -4.01 11.78 -14.77
N TYR A 187 -2.87 11.14 -15.03
CA TYR A 187 -1.70 11.21 -14.15
C TYR A 187 -0.48 11.89 -14.76
N GLY A 188 -0.56 12.42 -15.96
CA GLY A 188 0.55 13.08 -16.59
C GLY A 188 1.87 12.26 -16.56
N PHE A 189 2.75 12.47 -17.50
CA PHE A 189 4.13 12.00 -17.39
C PHE A 189 4.82 12.83 -16.30
N GLY A 190 5.41 12.18 -15.30
CA GLY A 190 6.10 12.86 -14.21
C GLY A 190 5.40 12.85 -12.85
N ALA A 191 4.33 12.05 -12.68
CA ALA A 191 3.77 11.81 -11.35
C ALA A 191 4.83 11.21 -10.41
N ALA A 192 4.80 11.63 -9.16
CA ALA A 192 5.81 11.34 -8.14
C ALA A 192 6.16 9.84 -8.06
N HIS A 193 7.43 9.54 -8.14
CA HIS A 193 7.99 8.20 -7.94
C HIS A 193 8.32 8.02 -6.46
N VAL A 194 7.41 7.41 -5.77
CA VAL A 194 7.42 7.33 -4.30
C VAL A 194 8.65 6.59 -3.78
N LEU A 195 9.07 5.49 -4.42
CA LEU A 195 10.23 4.71 -3.93
C LEU A 195 11.53 5.52 -3.92
N ALA A 196 11.75 6.40 -4.89
CA ALA A 196 12.92 7.27 -4.90
C ALA A 196 12.92 8.26 -3.74
N ASN A 197 11.75 8.79 -3.37
CA ASN A 197 11.61 9.70 -2.25
C ASN A 197 11.79 8.97 -0.91
N LEU A 198 11.23 7.78 -0.76
CA LEU A 198 11.44 6.92 0.42
C LEU A 198 12.93 6.58 0.61
N ALA A 199 13.67 6.36 -0.48
CA ALA A 199 15.11 6.15 -0.43
C ALA A 199 15.86 7.39 0.07
N LYS A 200 15.49 8.59 -0.39
CA LYS A 200 16.11 9.86 0.04
C LYS A 200 15.94 10.12 1.54
N VAL A 201 14.78 9.77 2.10
CA VAL A 201 14.53 9.94 3.54
C VAL A 201 15.00 8.76 4.39
N GLY A 202 15.70 7.80 3.79
CA GLY A 202 16.34 6.70 4.50
C GLY A 202 15.36 5.66 5.07
N THR A 203 14.13 5.59 4.55
CA THR A 203 13.13 4.61 5.00
C THR A 203 13.60 3.18 4.76
N ARG A 204 13.33 2.29 5.72
CA ARG A 204 13.61 0.86 5.63
C ARG A 204 12.39 0.06 6.08
N PHE A 205 12.07 -1.00 5.34
CA PHE A 205 10.95 -1.89 5.57
C PHE A 205 11.40 -3.27 6.06
N ASP A 206 10.54 -3.93 6.78
CA ASP A 206 10.71 -5.32 7.21
C ASP A 206 10.06 -6.27 6.20
N PHE A 207 9.03 -5.79 5.52
CA PHE A 207 8.37 -6.51 4.44
C PHE A 207 7.76 -5.56 3.42
N ALA A 208 7.49 -6.09 2.23
CA ALA A 208 6.66 -5.43 1.23
C ALA A 208 5.79 -6.45 0.50
N LEU A 209 4.57 -6.04 0.11
CA LEU A 209 3.72 -6.75 -0.86
C LEU A 209 3.64 -5.94 -2.14
N ILE A 210 3.83 -6.58 -3.27
CA ILE A 210 3.62 -6.04 -4.62
C ILE A 210 2.38 -6.69 -5.23
N ASP A 211 1.36 -5.89 -5.43
CA ASP A 211 0.08 -6.23 -6.07
C ASP A 211 -0.35 -5.06 -6.96
N GLY A 212 0.50 -4.68 -7.90
CA GLY A 212 0.30 -3.46 -8.68
C GLY A 212 0.46 -3.66 -10.18
N ASN A 213 1.63 -3.39 -10.70
CA ASN A 213 1.90 -3.45 -12.14
C ASN A 213 2.44 -4.82 -12.56
N HIS A 214 1.74 -5.49 -13.49
CA HIS A 214 2.08 -6.84 -13.96
C HIS A 214 3.02 -6.87 -15.19
N ASN A 215 3.48 -5.70 -15.66
CA ASN A 215 4.49 -5.65 -16.72
C ASN A 215 5.84 -6.11 -16.19
N SER A 216 6.43 -7.14 -16.77
CA SER A 216 7.69 -7.75 -16.28
C SER A 216 8.84 -6.75 -16.23
N GLY A 217 8.97 -5.85 -17.22
CA GLY A 217 10.00 -4.82 -17.23
C GLY A 217 9.84 -3.78 -16.11
N TYR A 218 8.60 -3.35 -15.82
CA TYR A 218 8.29 -2.46 -14.74
C TYR A 218 8.57 -3.14 -13.39
N LEU A 219 8.04 -4.34 -13.19
CA LEU A 219 8.18 -5.11 -11.96
C LEU A 219 9.64 -5.42 -11.62
N ARG A 220 10.49 -5.74 -12.60
CA ARG A 220 11.94 -5.93 -12.38
C ARG A 220 12.59 -4.67 -11.82
N ARG A 221 12.29 -3.49 -12.38
CA ARG A 221 12.81 -2.21 -11.89
C ARG A 221 12.26 -1.87 -10.51
N GLU A 222 11.00 -2.17 -10.26
CA GLU A 222 10.33 -1.97 -8.97
C GLU A 222 10.97 -2.81 -7.88
N ILE A 223 11.16 -4.11 -8.10
CA ILE A 223 11.85 -5.03 -7.19
C ILE A 223 13.29 -4.59 -6.95
N ASP A 224 14.02 -4.17 -7.98
CA ASP A 224 15.40 -3.68 -7.80
C ASP A 224 15.46 -2.46 -6.86
N ARG A 225 14.57 -1.50 -7.04
CA ARG A 225 14.49 -0.32 -6.16
C ARG A 225 14.02 -0.68 -4.76
N LEU A 226 12.99 -1.49 -4.67
CA LEU A 226 12.37 -1.88 -3.42
C LEU A 226 13.30 -2.74 -2.55
N SER A 227 14.06 -3.66 -3.14
CA SER A 227 15.00 -4.51 -2.41
C SER A 227 16.03 -3.72 -1.61
N ARG A 228 16.40 -2.52 -2.09
CA ARG A 228 17.31 -1.61 -1.38
C ARG A 228 16.65 -0.91 -0.19
N LEU A 229 15.32 -0.90 -0.12
CA LEU A 229 14.53 -0.34 0.98
C LEU A 229 14.12 -1.41 2.01
N ILE A 230 14.18 -2.68 1.64
CA ILE A 230 13.91 -3.79 2.57
C ILE A 230 15.19 -4.11 3.33
N ARG A 231 15.06 -4.33 4.64
CA ARG A 231 16.18 -4.76 5.47
C ARG A 231 16.65 -6.15 5.04
N PRO A 232 17.95 -6.45 5.13
CA PRO A 232 18.43 -7.81 4.96
C PRO A 232 17.70 -8.77 5.89
N GLY A 233 17.21 -9.88 5.35
CA GLY A 233 16.33 -10.82 6.06
C GLY A 233 14.85 -10.49 6.00
N GLY A 234 14.48 -9.29 5.55
CA GLY A 234 13.09 -8.90 5.33
C GLY A 234 12.43 -9.64 4.17
N LEU A 235 11.12 -9.54 4.08
CA LEU A 235 10.30 -10.32 3.16
C LEU A 235 9.73 -9.47 2.03
N LEU A 236 9.71 -10.04 0.84
CA LEU A 236 9.01 -9.52 -0.32
C LEU A 236 7.94 -10.53 -0.72
N PHE A 237 6.72 -10.08 -0.82
CA PHE A 237 5.58 -10.85 -1.30
C PHE A 237 5.20 -10.34 -2.69
N LEU A 238 4.86 -11.25 -3.59
CA LEU A 238 4.33 -10.96 -4.91
C LEU A 238 2.98 -11.64 -5.05
N ASP A 239 1.96 -10.90 -5.49
CA ASP A 239 0.69 -11.47 -5.95
C ASP A 239 0.74 -11.78 -7.46
N ASP A 240 -0.29 -12.43 -7.96
CA ASP A 240 -0.52 -12.72 -9.38
C ASP A 240 0.52 -13.62 -10.05
N LEU A 241 1.08 -14.59 -9.30
CA LEU A 241 1.93 -15.65 -9.86
C LEU A 241 1.10 -16.73 -10.56
N ASP A 242 0.45 -16.38 -11.65
CA ASP A 242 -0.39 -17.30 -12.42
C ASP A 242 -0.15 -17.16 -13.94
N GLU A 243 -0.85 -18.00 -14.72
CA GLU A 243 -0.74 -18.00 -16.19
C GLU A 243 -1.31 -16.71 -16.81
N HIS A 244 -2.31 -16.09 -16.16
CA HIS A 244 -2.91 -14.85 -16.64
C HIS A 244 -1.90 -13.68 -16.59
N TRP A 245 -1.04 -13.68 -15.60
CA TRP A 245 0.02 -12.71 -15.40
C TRP A 245 1.41 -13.33 -15.53
N SER A 246 1.64 -14.05 -16.61
CA SER A 246 2.90 -14.78 -16.89
C SER A 246 4.16 -13.91 -16.71
N GLY A 247 4.08 -12.59 -16.93
CA GLY A 247 5.19 -11.67 -16.70
C GLY A 247 5.59 -11.55 -15.21
N VAL A 248 4.66 -11.69 -14.27
CA VAL A 248 4.96 -11.72 -12.84
C VAL A 248 5.65 -13.01 -12.46
N THR A 249 5.14 -14.14 -12.95
CA THR A 249 5.74 -15.47 -12.75
C THR A 249 7.18 -15.51 -13.30
N GLU A 250 7.40 -14.99 -14.51
CA GLU A 250 8.74 -14.90 -15.13
C GLU A 250 9.71 -14.11 -14.25
N VAL A 251 9.24 -12.99 -13.69
CA VAL A 251 10.08 -12.17 -12.80
C VAL A 251 10.40 -12.90 -11.50
N PHE A 252 9.41 -13.54 -10.87
CA PHE A 252 9.61 -14.31 -9.64
C PHE A 252 10.60 -15.46 -9.84
N ASP A 253 10.46 -16.21 -10.93
CA ASP A 253 11.34 -17.34 -11.24
C ASP A 253 12.76 -16.92 -11.62
N GLY A 254 12.89 -15.73 -12.25
CA GLY A 254 14.15 -15.14 -12.66
C GLY A 254 14.86 -14.27 -11.61
N LEU A 255 14.40 -14.24 -10.34
CA LEU A 255 15.07 -13.47 -9.29
C LEU A 255 16.49 -13.96 -9.02
N ASP A 256 17.45 -13.03 -8.95
CA ASP A 256 18.87 -13.33 -8.67
C ASP A 256 19.00 -13.97 -7.27
N HIS A 257 19.39 -15.24 -7.23
CA HIS A 257 19.56 -16.02 -6.00
C HIS A 257 20.63 -15.49 -5.05
N ARG A 258 21.53 -14.62 -5.50
CA ARG A 258 22.53 -13.95 -4.64
C ARG A 258 21.89 -12.82 -3.82
N ARG A 259 20.80 -12.23 -4.32
CA ARG A 259 20.07 -11.13 -3.67
C ARG A 259 18.77 -11.59 -3.02
N PHE A 260 18.20 -12.68 -3.50
CA PHE A 260 16.87 -13.15 -3.13
C PHE A 260 16.85 -14.64 -2.89
N GLN A 261 16.25 -15.05 -1.78
CA GLN A 261 15.93 -16.44 -1.48
C GLN A 261 14.43 -16.64 -1.63
N ARG A 262 14.00 -17.38 -2.65
CA ARG A 262 12.60 -17.81 -2.76
C ARG A 262 12.31 -18.78 -1.62
N LEU A 263 11.30 -18.48 -0.81
CA LEU A 263 10.95 -19.29 0.36
C LEU A 263 9.82 -20.25 0.06
N ALA A 264 8.76 -19.75 -0.61
CA ALA A 264 7.57 -20.52 -0.91
C ALA A 264 6.70 -19.86 -1.98
N ARG A 265 5.75 -20.64 -2.48
CA ARG A 265 4.63 -20.20 -3.30
C ARG A 265 3.36 -20.86 -2.78
N GLY A 266 2.28 -20.08 -2.62
CA GLY A 266 0.96 -20.55 -2.21
C GLY A 266 -0.12 -19.92 -3.10
N GLY A 267 -0.76 -20.73 -3.96
CA GLY A 267 -1.65 -20.20 -4.98
C GLY A 267 -0.93 -19.25 -5.93
N ARG A 268 -1.44 -18.01 -6.04
CA ARG A 268 -0.83 -16.93 -6.82
C ARG A 268 0.21 -16.12 -6.01
N ALA A 269 0.34 -16.35 -4.71
CA ALA A 269 1.27 -15.59 -3.87
C ALA A 269 2.65 -16.23 -3.80
N GLY A 270 3.70 -15.43 -3.91
CA GLY A 270 5.09 -15.84 -3.73
C GLY A 270 5.75 -15.11 -2.57
N VAL A 271 6.64 -15.81 -1.87
CA VAL A 271 7.40 -15.26 -0.73
C VAL A 271 8.89 -15.35 -1.00
N VAL A 272 9.56 -14.23 -0.86
CA VAL A 272 10.99 -14.07 -1.09
C VAL A 272 11.63 -13.39 0.11
N ARG A 273 12.78 -13.88 0.54
CA ARG A 273 13.63 -13.18 1.52
C ARG A 273 14.68 -12.35 0.79
N VAL A 274 14.81 -11.10 1.18
CA VAL A 274 15.88 -10.22 0.69
C VAL A 274 17.18 -10.54 1.46
N LEU A 275 18.22 -10.91 0.73
CA LEU A 275 19.51 -11.24 1.30
C LEU A 275 20.38 -9.97 1.47
N ARG A 276 21.38 -10.06 2.34
CA ARG A 276 22.40 -9.01 2.43
C ARG A 276 23.25 -9.07 1.16
N GLU A 277 23.41 -7.95 0.46
CA GLU A 277 24.42 -7.86 -0.59
C GLU A 277 25.80 -8.10 0.06
N LYS A 278 26.49 -9.15 -0.37
CA LYS A 278 27.89 -9.36 0.01
C LYS A 278 28.69 -8.26 -0.68
N GLY A 279 29.43 -7.48 0.09
CA GLY A 279 30.36 -6.52 -0.46
C GLY A 279 31.37 -7.19 -1.41
N PRO A 280 31.89 -6.49 -2.41
CA PRO A 280 32.95 -7.05 -3.26
C PRO A 280 34.13 -7.49 -2.37
N GLY A 281 34.43 -8.81 -2.38
CA GLY A 281 35.54 -9.40 -1.61
C GLY A 281 35.17 -10.35 -0.47
N GLN A 282 33.88 -10.57 -0.16
CA GLN A 282 33.46 -11.62 0.77
C GLN A 282 33.14 -12.91 0.00
N THR A 283 34.10 -13.79 -0.14
CA THR A 283 33.92 -15.20 -0.57
C THR A 283 33.11 -15.98 0.48
N PRO A 284 32.38 -17.04 0.05
CA PRO A 284 31.57 -17.87 0.95
C PRO A 284 32.38 -18.59 2.03
#